data_b211759e06a4af27c566bb2e9e26fbc8
#
_entry.id   b211759e06a4af27c566bb2e9e26fbc8
#
_cell.length_a   1.000
_cell.length_b   1.000
_cell.length_c   1.000
_cell.angle_alpha   90.00
_cell.angle_beta   90.00
_cell.angle_gamma   90.00
#
_symmetry.space_group_name_H-M   'P 1'
#
loop_
_entity.id
_entity.type
_entity.pdbx_description
1 polymer ?
#
loop_
_entity_poly.entity_id
_entity_poly.type
_entity_poly.pdbx_seq_one_letter_code
_entity_poly.pdbx_strand_id
1 'polypeptide(L)'
;MFSFGDYKEILRLIQETGLQADYKEALTRDKFIIMRHDVEYSVERAYALSKVERSMDFTSTYFFQWTNNSYNILSRRNMDMIKDMHERGQHIGLHFALNGMTDMQQIRKRIKMEMEILSEMFGFEITE
;
A
#
# COMPACT_ATOMS: atom_id res chain seq x y z
N MET A 1 -18.11 2.35 17.68
CA MET A 1 -17.25 2.93 16.63
C MET A 1 -15.94 2.12 16.55
N PHE A 2 -15.52 1.77 15.39
CA PHE A 2 -14.26 1.03 15.16
C PHE A 2 -13.04 1.90 15.54
N SER A 3 -12.19 1.42 16.43
CA SER A 3 -11.04 2.14 16.97
C SER A 3 -9.72 1.52 16.59
N PHE A 4 -8.61 2.19 16.84
CA PHE A 4 -7.27 1.58 16.72
C PHE A 4 -7.07 0.39 17.67
N GLY A 5 -7.78 0.38 18.81
CA GLY A 5 -7.79 -0.77 19.70
C GLY A 5 -8.42 -2.00 19.06
N ASP A 6 -9.59 -1.82 18.42
CA ASP A 6 -10.24 -2.90 17.67
C ASP A 6 -9.37 -3.38 16.50
N TYR A 7 -8.71 -2.45 15.82
CA TYR A 7 -7.79 -2.79 14.74
C TYR A 7 -6.59 -3.62 15.22
N LYS A 8 -5.98 -3.25 16.34
CA LYS A 8 -4.90 -4.04 16.95
C LYS A 8 -5.34 -5.45 17.30
N GLU A 9 -6.56 -5.62 17.74
CA GLU A 9 -7.10 -6.95 18.03
C GLU A 9 -7.19 -7.81 16.75
N ILE A 10 -7.64 -7.22 15.64
CA ILE A 10 -7.64 -7.91 14.33
C ILE A 10 -6.24 -8.31 13.92
N LEU A 11 -5.27 -7.40 14.04
CA LEU A 11 -3.87 -7.70 13.71
C LEU A 11 -3.32 -8.84 14.56
N ARG A 12 -3.62 -8.84 15.86
CA ARG A 12 -3.21 -9.89 16.78
C ARG A 12 -3.79 -11.25 16.38
N LEU A 13 -5.08 -11.30 16.03
CA LEU A 13 -5.73 -12.53 15.58
C LEU A 13 -5.08 -13.06 14.29
N ILE A 14 -4.74 -12.18 13.34
CA ILE A 14 -4.04 -12.58 12.12
C ILE A 14 -2.66 -13.14 12.46
N GLN A 15 -1.91 -12.48 13.31
CA GLN A 15 -0.58 -12.95 13.74
C GLN A 15 -0.63 -14.33 14.42
N GLU A 16 -1.65 -14.59 15.22
CA GLU A 16 -1.86 -15.89 15.87
C GLU A 16 -2.06 -17.04 14.89
N THR A 17 -2.57 -16.77 13.68
CA THR A 17 -2.72 -17.80 12.64
C THR A 17 -1.37 -18.26 12.08
N GLY A 18 -0.33 -17.43 12.14
CA GLY A 18 0.94 -17.66 11.46
C GLY A 18 0.87 -17.61 9.93
N LEU A 19 -0.27 -17.16 9.36
CA LEU A 19 -0.51 -17.14 7.92
C LEU A 19 -0.22 -15.80 7.25
N GLN A 20 0.19 -14.79 8.00
CA GLN A 20 0.53 -13.49 7.45
C GLN A 20 1.63 -13.62 6.39
N ALA A 21 1.42 -13.00 5.25
CA ALA A 21 2.36 -12.99 4.12
C ALA A 21 2.25 -11.67 3.36
N ASP A 22 3.32 -11.30 2.68
CA ASP A 22 3.25 -10.31 1.59
C ASP A 22 2.90 -10.99 0.25
N TYR A 23 2.75 -10.20 -0.81
CA TYR A 23 2.39 -10.73 -2.14
C TYR A 23 3.44 -11.69 -2.70
N LYS A 24 4.72 -11.45 -2.43
CA LYS A 24 5.82 -12.30 -2.90
C LYS A 24 5.84 -13.63 -2.15
N GLU A 25 5.70 -13.60 -0.84
CA GLU A 25 5.63 -14.80 0.01
C GLU A 25 4.40 -15.66 -0.32
N ALA A 26 3.26 -15.03 -0.62
CA ALA A 26 2.02 -15.72 -0.98
C ALA A 26 2.17 -16.62 -2.21
N LEU A 27 3.07 -16.27 -3.15
CA LEU A 27 3.32 -17.08 -4.34
C LEU A 27 3.88 -18.48 -4.02
N THR A 28 4.45 -18.68 -2.85
CA THR A 28 5.09 -19.93 -2.43
C THR A 28 4.35 -20.66 -1.32
N ARG A 29 3.16 -20.17 -0.93
CA ARG A 29 2.38 -20.72 0.17
C ARG A 29 1.01 -21.20 -0.28
N ASP A 30 0.55 -22.33 0.24
CA ASP A 30 -0.80 -22.85 -0.01
C ASP A 30 -1.89 -22.07 0.74
N LYS A 31 -1.54 -21.56 1.92
CA LYS A 31 -2.44 -20.76 2.76
C LYS A 31 -1.73 -19.51 3.23
N PHE A 32 -2.39 -18.37 3.10
CA PHE A 32 -1.85 -17.09 3.51
C PHE A 32 -2.95 -16.06 3.80
N ILE A 33 -2.58 -15.05 4.55
CA ILE A 33 -3.38 -13.84 4.78
C ILE A 33 -2.52 -12.64 4.38
N ILE A 34 -2.99 -11.87 3.41
CA ILE A 34 -2.36 -10.60 3.02
C ILE A 34 -3.20 -9.45 3.58
N MET A 35 -2.57 -8.52 4.28
CA MET A 35 -3.20 -7.25 4.63
C MET A 35 -2.92 -6.22 3.54
N ARG A 36 -3.99 -5.69 2.97
CA ARG A 36 -3.97 -4.71 1.89
C ARG A 36 -4.76 -3.47 2.27
N HIS A 37 -4.23 -2.32 1.98
CA HIS A 37 -4.91 -1.03 2.15
C HIS A 37 -4.93 -0.26 0.84
N ASP A 38 -6.12 0.00 0.31
CA ASP A 38 -6.32 0.87 -0.84
C ASP A 38 -6.54 2.30 -0.33
N VAL A 39 -5.56 3.16 -0.59
CA VAL A 39 -5.56 4.54 -0.10
C VAL A 39 -6.23 5.46 -1.11
N GLU A 40 -7.49 5.80 -0.85
CA GLU A 40 -8.32 6.59 -1.77
C GLU A 40 -8.60 8.02 -1.28
N TYR A 41 -8.48 8.29 0.02
CA TYR A 41 -8.89 9.58 0.59
C TYR A 41 -7.77 10.37 1.25
N SER A 42 -6.86 9.73 1.97
CA SER A 42 -5.88 10.45 2.80
C SER A 42 -4.61 9.66 3.05
N VAL A 43 -3.49 10.20 2.59
CA VAL A 43 -2.16 9.65 2.87
C VAL A 43 -1.85 9.77 4.37
N GLU A 44 -2.26 10.87 5.03
CA GLU A 44 -2.03 11.08 6.45
C GLU A 44 -2.71 10.02 7.33
N ARG A 45 -3.95 9.64 6.97
CA ARG A 45 -4.66 8.56 7.69
C ARG A 45 -4.01 7.20 7.47
N ALA A 46 -3.59 6.91 6.24
CA ALA A 46 -2.82 5.70 5.92
C ALA A 46 -1.52 5.64 6.73
N TYR A 47 -0.82 6.76 6.81
CA TYR A 47 0.40 6.89 7.60
C TYR A 47 0.15 6.65 9.10
N ALA A 48 -0.92 7.21 9.66
CA ALA A 48 -1.30 6.94 11.05
C ALA A 48 -1.60 5.46 11.30
N LEU A 49 -2.30 4.81 10.36
CA LEU A 49 -2.60 3.37 10.44
C LEU A 49 -1.32 2.53 10.36
N SER A 50 -0.39 2.88 9.49
CA SER A 50 0.90 2.19 9.36
C SER A 50 1.73 2.22 10.65
N LYS A 51 1.62 3.30 11.43
CA LYS A 51 2.27 3.39 12.74
C LYS A 51 1.68 2.41 13.75
N VAL A 52 0.38 2.19 13.71
CA VAL A 52 -0.30 1.19 14.54
C VAL A 52 0.21 -0.21 14.19
N GLU A 53 0.21 -0.57 12.91
CA GLU A 53 0.71 -1.87 12.42
C GLU A 53 2.16 -2.10 12.83
N ARG A 54 2.98 -1.09 12.64
CA ARG A 54 4.36 -1.16 13.00
C ARG A 54 4.60 -1.34 14.50
N SER A 55 3.79 -0.72 15.36
CA SER A 55 3.86 -0.94 16.81
C SER A 55 3.66 -2.40 17.21
N MET A 56 3.15 -3.22 16.29
CA MET A 56 2.88 -4.64 16.45
C MET A 56 3.75 -5.53 15.55
N ASP A 57 4.79 -4.98 14.93
CA ASP A 57 5.61 -5.67 13.92
C ASP A 57 4.78 -6.30 12.79
N PHE A 58 3.72 -5.59 12.39
CA PHE A 58 2.82 -6.04 11.35
C PHE A 58 3.14 -5.34 10.03
N THR A 59 3.30 -6.13 8.95
CA THR A 59 3.58 -5.63 7.60
C THR A 59 2.35 -5.74 6.72
N SER A 60 2.02 -4.63 6.05
CA SER A 60 0.93 -4.52 5.07
C SER A 60 1.42 -3.93 3.77
N THR A 61 0.62 -4.05 2.72
CA THR A 61 0.84 -3.35 1.44
C THR A 61 -0.17 -2.21 1.32
N TYR A 62 0.34 -1.01 1.09
CA TYR A 62 -0.44 0.20 0.88
C TYR A 62 -0.42 0.59 -0.58
N PHE A 63 -1.58 0.60 -1.22
CA PHE A 63 -1.75 0.95 -2.63
C PHE A 63 -2.21 2.41 -2.76
N PHE A 64 -1.39 3.24 -3.37
CA PHE A 64 -1.67 4.66 -3.60
C PHE A 64 -2.04 4.93 -5.04
N GLN A 65 -2.96 5.88 -5.26
CA GLN A 65 -3.36 6.33 -6.59
C GLN A 65 -2.50 7.51 -7.04
N TRP A 66 -2.03 7.47 -8.28
CA TRP A 66 -1.42 8.64 -8.89
C TRP A 66 -2.48 9.70 -9.22
N THR A 67 -3.52 9.30 -9.96
CA THR A 67 -4.65 10.18 -10.26
C THR A 67 -5.73 10.03 -9.21
N ASN A 68 -5.87 11.04 -8.35
CA ASN A 68 -6.82 11.03 -7.25
C ASN A 68 -7.31 12.45 -6.97
N ASN A 69 -8.60 12.62 -6.67
CA ASN A 69 -9.21 13.92 -6.38
C ASN A 69 -9.07 14.33 -4.92
N SER A 70 -8.72 13.40 -4.04
CA SER A 70 -8.67 13.64 -2.60
C SER A 70 -7.28 14.00 -2.09
N TYR A 71 -6.22 13.57 -2.78
CA TYR A 71 -4.84 13.89 -2.41
C TYR A 71 -3.91 13.95 -3.62
N ASN A 72 -2.80 14.64 -3.46
CA ASN A 72 -1.69 14.65 -4.41
C ASN A 72 -0.56 13.78 -3.86
N ILE A 73 -0.36 12.59 -4.45
CA ILE A 73 0.70 11.66 -4.02
C ILE A 73 2.10 12.29 -4.09
N LEU A 74 2.33 13.22 -5.03
CA LEU A 74 3.62 13.87 -5.25
C LEU A 74 3.81 15.16 -4.45
N SER A 75 2.86 15.54 -3.59
CA SER A 75 3.12 16.64 -2.66
C SER A 75 4.26 16.25 -1.70
N ARG A 76 5.12 17.21 -1.36
CA ARG A 76 6.27 16.94 -0.49
C ARG A 76 5.88 16.21 0.79
N ARG A 77 4.86 16.70 1.47
CA ARG A 77 4.37 16.10 2.72
C ARG A 77 3.93 14.65 2.54
N ASN A 78 3.17 14.35 1.48
CA ASN A 78 2.70 12.99 1.21
C ASN A 78 3.85 12.06 0.82
N MET A 79 4.78 12.54 -0.02
CA MET A 79 5.97 11.78 -0.38
C MET A 79 6.82 11.42 0.84
N ASP A 80 7.04 12.37 1.75
CA ASP A 80 7.83 12.13 2.96
C ASP A 80 7.17 11.06 3.85
N MET A 81 5.85 11.09 4.01
CA MET A 81 5.10 10.06 4.76
C MET A 81 5.20 8.69 4.10
N ILE A 82 5.02 8.60 2.77
CA ILE A 82 5.08 7.33 2.04
C ILE A 82 6.50 6.73 2.08
N LYS A 83 7.54 7.57 1.93
CA LYS A 83 8.93 7.13 2.09
C LYS A 83 9.20 6.59 3.49
N ASP A 84 8.73 7.28 4.52
CA ASP A 84 8.88 6.80 5.92
C ASP A 84 8.15 5.47 6.13
N MET A 85 6.96 5.28 5.55
CA MET A 85 6.25 3.99 5.59
C MET A 85 7.11 2.87 4.98
N HIS A 86 7.69 3.12 3.80
CA HIS A 86 8.56 2.15 3.12
C HIS A 86 9.83 1.85 3.93
N GLU A 87 10.56 2.87 4.39
CA GLU A 87 11.77 2.72 5.20
C GLU A 87 11.52 1.94 6.48
N ARG A 88 10.31 2.01 6.99
CA ARG A 88 9.88 1.32 8.18
C ARG A 88 9.30 -0.07 7.92
N GLY A 89 9.36 -0.57 6.71
CA GLY A 89 9.05 -1.96 6.35
C GLY A 89 7.67 -2.22 5.78
N GLN A 90 6.84 -1.19 5.56
CA GLN A 90 5.59 -1.37 4.84
C GLN A 90 5.85 -1.46 3.33
N HIS A 91 5.07 -2.26 2.62
CA HIS A 91 5.12 -2.34 1.16
C HIS A 91 4.28 -1.24 0.54
N ILE A 92 4.77 -0.68 -0.55
CA ILE A 92 4.10 0.41 -1.29
C ILE A 92 3.81 -0.08 -2.69
N GLY A 93 2.55 0.03 -3.10
CA GLY A 93 2.06 -0.38 -4.41
C GLY A 93 1.27 0.72 -5.13
N LEU A 94 0.97 0.47 -6.40
CA LEU A 94 0.16 1.34 -7.22
C LEU A 94 -1.31 0.88 -7.21
N HIS A 95 -2.22 1.74 -6.74
CA HIS A 95 -3.66 1.57 -6.96
C HIS A 95 -4.03 2.21 -8.30
N PHE A 96 -4.00 1.41 -9.36
CA PHE A 96 -4.23 1.91 -10.71
C PHE A 96 -5.70 2.28 -10.94
N ALA A 97 -5.93 3.48 -11.49
CA ALA A 97 -7.26 3.94 -11.89
C ALA A 97 -7.40 3.86 -13.41
N LEU A 98 -8.43 3.16 -13.88
CA LEU A 98 -8.68 2.99 -15.32
C LEU A 98 -8.99 4.30 -16.05
N ASN A 99 -9.63 5.27 -15.38
CA ASN A 99 -9.97 6.59 -15.94
C ASN A 99 -10.66 6.52 -17.32
N GLY A 100 -11.53 5.53 -17.52
CA GLY A 100 -12.26 5.33 -18.78
C GLY A 100 -11.47 4.62 -19.88
N MET A 101 -10.24 4.18 -19.63
CA MET A 101 -9.49 3.38 -20.59
C MET A 101 -10.08 1.98 -20.73
N THR A 102 -10.21 1.50 -21.95
CA THR A 102 -10.76 0.17 -22.28
C THR A 102 -9.79 -0.70 -23.08
N ASP A 103 -8.81 -0.09 -23.74
CA ASP A 103 -7.80 -0.79 -24.51
C ASP A 103 -6.72 -1.41 -23.60
N MET A 104 -6.55 -2.71 -23.67
CA MET A 104 -5.63 -3.45 -22.80
C MET A 104 -4.16 -3.08 -23.03
N GLN A 105 -3.77 -2.73 -24.25
CA GLN A 105 -2.39 -2.31 -24.52
C GLN A 105 -2.12 -0.93 -23.92
N GLN A 106 -3.07 -0.01 -24.02
CA GLN A 106 -2.99 1.31 -23.39
C GLN A 106 -2.94 1.19 -21.86
N ILE A 107 -3.79 0.33 -21.28
CA ILE A 107 -3.82 0.08 -19.84
C ILE A 107 -2.46 -0.43 -19.35
N ARG A 108 -1.91 -1.47 -20.00
CA ARG A 108 -0.59 -2.03 -19.64
C ARG A 108 0.53 -1.00 -19.73
N LYS A 109 0.54 -0.23 -20.83
CA LYS A 109 1.53 0.84 -21.01
C LYS A 109 1.44 1.89 -19.92
N ARG A 110 0.21 2.27 -19.55
CA ARG A 110 -0.03 3.27 -18.52
C ARG A 110 0.39 2.78 -17.13
N ILE A 111 0.04 1.55 -16.75
CA ILE A 111 0.46 0.94 -15.48
C ILE A 111 1.99 0.94 -15.39
N LYS A 112 2.67 0.45 -16.43
CA LYS A 112 4.13 0.41 -16.47
C LYS A 112 4.74 1.80 -16.28
N MET A 113 4.22 2.79 -17.03
CA MET A 113 4.68 4.17 -16.93
C MET A 113 4.49 4.74 -15.52
N GLU A 114 3.32 4.56 -14.91
CA GLU A 114 3.05 5.07 -13.56
C GLU A 114 3.97 4.42 -12.52
N MET A 115 4.17 3.10 -12.59
CA MET A 115 5.08 2.40 -11.69
C MET A 115 6.52 2.87 -11.85
N GLU A 116 7.01 3.05 -13.07
CA GLU A 116 8.37 3.54 -13.36
C GLU A 116 8.59 4.96 -12.82
N ILE A 117 7.65 5.87 -13.09
CA ILE A 117 7.76 7.26 -12.63
C ILE A 117 7.67 7.36 -11.11
N LEU A 118 6.72 6.66 -10.48
CA LEU A 118 6.61 6.66 -9.03
C LEU A 118 7.85 6.05 -8.37
N SER A 119 8.40 4.98 -8.93
CA SER A 119 9.65 4.38 -8.45
C SER A 119 10.80 5.37 -8.49
N GLU A 120 10.94 6.12 -9.59
CA GLU A 120 11.94 7.16 -9.74
C GLU A 120 11.73 8.29 -8.73
N MET A 121 10.50 8.77 -8.59
CA MET A 121 10.16 9.87 -7.67
C MET A 121 10.36 9.50 -6.20
N PHE A 122 10.04 8.28 -5.81
CA PHE A 122 10.20 7.82 -4.43
C PHE A 122 11.60 7.31 -4.11
N GLY A 123 12.38 6.90 -5.12
CA GLY A 123 13.73 6.36 -4.92
C GLY A 123 13.77 4.91 -4.45
N PHE A 124 12.69 4.17 -4.62
CA PHE A 124 12.62 2.72 -4.43
C PHE A 124 11.68 2.09 -5.46
N GLU A 125 11.85 0.80 -5.75
CA GLU A 125 11.05 0.10 -6.75
C GLU A 125 9.63 -0.19 -6.25
N ILE A 126 8.63 0.19 -7.05
CA ILE A 126 7.23 -0.18 -6.85
C ILE A 126 6.94 -1.39 -7.74
N THR A 127 6.69 -2.55 -7.15
CA THR A 127 6.51 -3.84 -7.84
C THR A 127 5.10 -4.38 -7.77
N GLU A 128 4.21 -3.77 -6.98
CA GLU A 128 2.83 -4.22 -6.77
C GLU A 128 1.80 -3.17 -7.19
#